data_1350c30a89a356815601ec4e16d7d0bd
#
_entry.id   1350c30a89a356815601ec4e16d7d0bd
#
_cell.length_a   1.000
_cell.length_b   1.000
_cell.length_c   1.000
_cell.angle_alpha   90.00
_cell.angle_beta   90.00
_cell.angle_gamma   90.00
#
_symmetry.space_group_name_H-M   'P 1'
#
loop_
_entity.id
_entity.type
_entity.pdbx_description
1 polymer ?
#
loop_
_entity_poly.entity_id
_entity_poly.type
_entity_poly.pdbx_seq_one_letter_code
_entity_poly.pdbx_strand_id
1 'polypeptide(L)'
;MIKVLFVCMGNICRSPTAEGVFRKLIGDHCLEELVDVASAGTHAYHVGQAPDQRAQRAAASRGYDLSSLRARKVAANDFEYFDFVLAMDRE
;
A
#
# COMPACT_ATOMS: atom_id res chain seq x y z
N MET A 1 14.74 -0.82 11.33
CA MET A 1 13.88 -1.19 10.19
C MET A 1 13.37 0.06 9.50
N ILE A 2 13.42 0.10 8.20
CA ILE A 2 12.89 1.20 7.42
C ILE A 2 11.43 0.93 7.15
N LYS A 3 10.55 1.90 7.42
CA LYS A 3 9.11 1.74 7.27
C LYS A 3 8.59 2.75 6.26
N VAL A 4 7.89 2.26 5.24
CA VAL A 4 7.41 3.07 4.11
C VAL A 4 5.90 2.98 4.04
N LEU A 5 5.22 4.12 3.90
CA LEU A 5 3.78 4.18 3.75
C LEU A 5 3.42 4.82 2.42
N PHE A 6 2.64 4.12 1.60
CA PHE A 6 2.09 4.68 0.38
C PHE A 6 0.67 5.18 0.66
N VAL A 7 0.35 6.39 0.20
CA VAL A 7 -0.94 7.03 0.47
C VAL A 7 -1.59 7.46 -0.83
N CYS A 8 -2.85 7.12 -1.00
CA CYS A 8 -3.68 7.67 -2.08
C CYS A 8 -5.04 8.03 -1.49
N MET A 9 -5.95 8.54 -2.33
CA MET A 9 -7.20 9.06 -1.80
C MET A 9 -8.02 7.98 -1.09
N GLY A 10 -8.34 6.89 -1.79
CA GLY A 10 -9.24 5.86 -1.25
C GLY A 10 -8.58 4.60 -0.75
N ASN A 11 -7.28 4.42 -1.00
CA ASN A 11 -6.53 3.22 -0.62
C ASN A 11 -7.12 1.95 -1.24
N ILE A 12 -7.62 2.03 -2.47
CA ILE A 12 -8.13 0.84 -3.17
C ILE A 12 -7.48 0.63 -4.53
N CYS A 13 -6.66 1.55 -5.01
CA CYS A 13 -6.11 1.44 -6.36
C CYS A 13 -4.60 1.62 -6.37
N ARG A 14 -4.12 2.86 -6.28
CA ARG A 14 -2.69 3.15 -6.46
C ARG A 14 -1.85 2.71 -5.28
N SER A 15 -2.24 3.09 -4.06
CA SER A 15 -1.39 2.79 -2.91
C SER A 15 -1.36 1.30 -2.58
N PRO A 16 -2.48 0.53 -2.67
CA PRO A 16 -2.36 -0.91 -2.44
C PRO A 16 -1.56 -1.60 -3.54
N THR A 17 -1.63 -1.11 -4.80
CA THR A 17 -0.80 -1.68 -5.86
C THR A 17 0.68 -1.42 -5.56
N ALA A 18 1.02 -0.19 -5.15
CA ALA A 18 2.40 0.13 -4.78
C ALA A 18 2.86 -0.73 -3.62
N GLU A 19 2.01 -0.92 -2.62
CA GLU A 19 2.34 -1.78 -1.48
C GLU A 19 2.63 -3.20 -1.94
N GLY A 20 1.77 -3.77 -2.80
CA GLY A 20 1.95 -5.13 -3.28
C GLY A 20 3.22 -5.31 -4.07
N VAL A 21 3.52 -4.38 -4.96
CA VAL A 21 4.74 -4.43 -5.77
C VAL A 21 5.97 -4.32 -4.89
N PHE A 22 5.96 -3.39 -3.94
CA PHE A 22 7.11 -3.15 -3.08
C PHE A 22 7.33 -4.33 -2.14
N ARG A 23 6.24 -4.91 -1.64
CA ARG A 23 6.33 -6.08 -0.75
C ARG A 23 6.95 -7.27 -1.47
N LYS A 24 6.63 -7.46 -2.76
CA LYS A 24 7.26 -8.51 -3.53
C LYS A 24 8.75 -8.25 -3.75
N LEU A 25 9.12 -7.01 -4.01
CA LEU A 25 10.54 -6.66 -4.15
C LEU A 25 11.30 -6.91 -2.85
N ILE A 26 10.71 -6.57 -1.71
CA ILE A 26 11.31 -6.84 -0.41
C ILE A 26 11.56 -8.34 -0.25
N GLY A 27 10.58 -9.16 -0.59
CA GLY A 27 10.71 -10.60 -0.48
C GLY A 27 11.74 -11.16 -1.44
N ASP A 28 11.72 -10.68 -2.70
CA ASP A 28 12.67 -11.17 -3.72
C ASP A 28 14.12 -10.85 -3.36
N HIS A 29 14.35 -9.79 -2.61
CA HIS A 29 15.70 -9.39 -2.21
C HIS A 29 16.04 -9.76 -0.76
N CYS A 30 15.18 -10.54 -0.12
CA CYS A 30 15.39 -11.02 1.26
C CYS A 30 15.57 -9.88 2.25
N LEU A 31 14.75 -8.84 2.13
CA LEU A 31 14.85 -7.64 2.96
C LEU A 31 13.73 -7.54 4.00
N GLU A 32 12.99 -8.62 4.25
CA GLU A 32 11.82 -8.57 5.11
C GLU A 32 12.13 -8.09 6.53
N GLU A 33 13.34 -8.35 7.00
CA GLU A 33 13.71 -7.92 8.34
C GLU A 33 14.24 -6.50 8.40
N LEU A 34 14.47 -5.86 7.25
CA LEU A 34 15.04 -4.52 7.19
C LEU A 34 14.05 -3.47 6.71
N VAL A 35 13.01 -3.86 5.96
CA VAL A 35 12.07 -2.93 5.35
C VAL A 35 10.66 -3.43 5.54
N ASP A 36 9.77 -2.54 5.98
CA ASP A 36 8.35 -2.82 6.06
C ASP A 36 7.60 -1.81 5.20
N VAL A 37 6.41 -2.20 4.69
CA VAL A 37 5.63 -1.35 3.81
C VAL A 37 4.16 -1.48 4.16
N ALA A 38 3.42 -0.39 4.02
CA ALA A 38 1.98 -0.37 4.21
C ALA A 38 1.37 0.65 3.27
N SER A 39 0.05 0.72 3.25
CA SER A 39 -0.66 1.74 2.48
C SER A 39 -1.86 2.23 3.25
N ALA A 40 -2.31 3.45 2.93
CA ALA A 40 -3.46 4.06 3.58
C ALA A 40 -4.09 5.07 2.64
N GLY A 41 -5.31 5.52 2.96
CA GLY A 41 -6.01 6.52 2.18
C GLY A 41 -6.19 7.81 2.95
N THR A 42 -6.27 8.92 2.24
CA THR A 42 -6.56 10.21 2.87
C THR A 42 -8.04 10.35 3.22
N HIS A 43 -8.90 9.55 2.57
CA HIS A 43 -10.35 9.58 2.81
C HIS A 43 -10.82 8.22 3.28
N ALA A 44 -11.94 8.19 4.01
CA ALA A 44 -12.44 6.96 4.61
C ALA A 44 -13.50 6.27 3.75
N TYR A 45 -13.61 6.59 2.46
CA TYR A 45 -14.68 6.09 1.61
C TYR A 45 -14.73 4.56 1.56
N HIS A 46 -13.60 3.91 1.56
CA HIS A 46 -13.51 2.48 1.27
C HIS A 46 -12.87 1.68 2.41
N VAL A 47 -12.87 2.24 3.62
CA VAL A 47 -12.22 1.57 4.76
C VAL A 47 -12.77 0.15 4.91
N GLY A 48 -11.87 -0.81 5.03
CA GLY A 48 -12.23 -2.23 5.18
C GLY A 48 -12.45 -2.96 3.88
N GLN A 49 -12.48 -2.25 2.74
CA GLN A 49 -12.73 -2.90 1.46
C GLN A 49 -11.43 -3.42 0.85
N ALA A 50 -11.56 -4.46 0.02
CA ALA A 50 -10.45 -4.96 -0.76
C ALA A 50 -10.08 -3.94 -1.84
N PRO A 51 -8.88 -4.04 -2.43
CA PRO A 51 -8.51 -3.17 -3.55
C PRO A 51 -9.48 -3.32 -4.73
N ASP A 52 -9.55 -2.30 -5.57
CA ASP A 52 -10.38 -2.30 -6.77
C ASP A 52 -10.12 -3.56 -7.61
N GLN A 53 -11.19 -4.17 -8.12
CA GLN A 53 -11.05 -5.44 -8.82
C GLN A 53 -10.21 -5.33 -10.09
N ARG A 54 -10.30 -4.21 -10.80
CA ARG A 54 -9.47 -4.03 -11.99
C ARG A 54 -8.00 -3.89 -11.62
N ALA A 55 -7.72 -3.22 -10.51
CA ALA A 55 -6.35 -3.13 -10.01
C ALA A 55 -5.82 -4.50 -9.59
N GLN A 56 -6.65 -5.30 -8.92
CA GLN A 56 -6.26 -6.65 -8.54
C GLN A 56 -5.96 -7.51 -9.76
N ARG A 57 -6.80 -7.44 -10.80
CA ARG A 57 -6.58 -8.25 -12.00
C ARG A 57 -5.32 -7.82 -12.75
N ALA A 58 -5.10 -6.51 -12.86
CA ALA A 58 -3.91 -6.01 -13.53
C ALA A 58 -2.64 -6.43 -12.78
N ALA A 59 -2.67 -6.34 -11.45
CA ALA A 59 -1.53 -6.75 -10.63
C ALA A 59 -1.30 -8.26 -10.73
N ALA A 60 -2.36 -9.04 -10.66
CA ALA A 60 -2.26 -10.50 -10.73
C ALA A 60 -1.64 -10.96 -12.04
N SER A 61 -1.98 -10.27 -13.15
CA SER A 61 -1.42 -10.63 -14.46
C SER A 61 0.09 -10.42 -14.51
N ARG A 62 0.64 -9.66 -13.58
CA ARG A 62 2.06 -9.39 -13.49
C ARG A 62 2.71 -10.07 -12.29
N GLY A 63 1.98 -10.95 -11.62
CA GLY A 63 2.53 -11.72 -10.51
C GLY A 63 2.40 -11.09 -9.14
N TYR A 64 1.57 -10.06 -8.98
CA TYR A 64 1.37 -9.39 -7.70
C TYR A 64 -0.03 -9.70 -7.16
N ASP A 65 -0.10 -10.19 -5.93
CA ASP A 65 -1.37 -10.54 -5.29
C ASP A 65 -1.75 -9.45 -4.30
N LEU A 66 -2.85 -8.75 -4.58
CA LEU A 66 -3.36 -7.69 -3.72
C LEU A 66 -4.58 -8.13 -2.90
N SER A 67 -4.99 -9.40 -3.01
CA SER A 67 -6.29 -9.82 -2.52
C SER A 67 -6.44 -9.75 -1.00
N SER A 68 -5.36 -9.83 -0.25
CA SER A 68 -5.41 -9.78 1.20
C SER A 68 -5.38 -8.37 1.77
N LEU A 69 -5.10 -7.37 0.95
CA LEU A 69 -5.01 -5.99 1.43
C LEU A 69 -6.40 -5.42 1.68
N ARG A 70 -6.48 -4.48 2.64
CA ARG A 70 -7.75 -3.82 2.98
C ARG A 70 -7.49 -2.35 3.17
N ALA A 71 -8.42 -1.53 2.69
CA ALA A 71 -8.28 -0.09 2.78
C ALA A 71 -8.37 0.38 4.22
N ARG A 72 -7.56 1.36 4.57
CA ARG A 72 -7.63 2.05 5.85
C ARG A 72 -7.36 3.53 5.65
N LYS A 73 -7.79 4.35 6.59
CA LYS A 73 -7.53 5.77 6.53
C LYS A 73 -6.20 6.06 7.23
N VAL A 74 -5.44 7.01 6.68
CA VAL A 74 -4.21 7.44 7.32
C VAL A 74 -4.53 8.09 8.67
N ALA A 75 -3.72 7.81 9.67
CA ALA A 75 -3.88 8.38 11.01
C ALA A 75 -2.70 9.28 11.32
N ALA A 76 -2.90 10.19 12.29
CA ALA A 76 -1.84 11.15 12.63
C ALA A 76 -0.55 10.45 13.05
N ASN A 77 -0.65 9.35 13.80
CA ASN A 77 0.54 8.66 14.25
C ASN A 77 1.29 7.93 13.14
N ASP A 78 0.69 7.78 11.96
CA ASP A 78 1.42 7.21 10.82
C ASP A 78 2.62 8.08 10.46
N PHE A 79 2.49 9.39 10.61
CA PHE A 79 3.59 10.29 10.26
C PHE A 79 4.76 10.20 11.25
N GLU A 80 4.53 9.65 12.43
CA GLU A 80 5.59 9.39 13.38
C GLU A 80 6.17 7.99 13.22
N TYR A 81 5.33 7.04 12.86
CA TYR A 81 5.72 5.64 12.75
C TYR A 81 6.52 5.33 11.50
N PHE A 82 6.13 5.91 10.36
CA PHE A 82 6.78 5.59 9.09
C PHE A 82 7.91 6.56 8.78
N ASP A 83 9.00 6.02 8.27
CA ASP A 83 10.16 6.83 7.88
C ASP A 83 9.90 7.61 6.59
N PHE A 84 9.13 7.01 5.68
CA PHE A 84 8.76 7.64 4.41
C PHE A 84 7.27 7.53 4.20
N VAL A 85 6.63 8.64 3.86
CA VAL A 85 5.20 8.68 3.52
C VAL A 85 5.12 9.25 2.11
N LEU A 86 4.69 8.40 1.16
CA LEU A 86 4.74 8.74 -0.26
C LEU A 86 3.32 8.88 -0.79
N ALA A 87 2.97 10.08 -1.25
CA ALA A 87 1.66 10.35 -1.82
C ALA A 87 1.63 9.89 -3.27
N MET A 88 0.59 9.14 -3.62
CA MET A 88 0.44 8.58 -4.95
C MET A 88 -0.52 9.37 -5.80
N ASP A 89 -1.21 10.37 -5.23
CA ASP A 89 -2.17 11.19 -5.97
C ASP A 89 -1.52 12.44 -6.47
N ARG A 90 -2.11 13.03 -7.54
CA ARG A 90 -1.66 14.24 -8.08
C ARG A 90 -2.27 15.36 -7.40
N GLU A 91 -2.62 15.66 -6.69
CA GLU A 91 -3.12 16.77 -6.10
C GLU A 91 -3.93 16.76 -5.37
#